data_806ed3a731f9bbc25f6b98b58265bd6d
#
_entry.id   806ed3a731f9bbc25f6b98b58265bd6d
#
_cell.length_a   1.000
_cell.length_b   1.000
_cell.length_c   1.000
_cell.angle_alpha   90.00
_cell.angle_beta   90.00
_cell.angle_gamma   90.00
#
_symmetry.space_group_name_H-M   'P 1'
#
loop_
_entity.id
_entity.type
_entity.pdbx_description
1 polymer ?
#
loop_
_entity_poly.entity_id
_entity_poly.type
_entity_poly.pdbx_seq_one_letter_code
_entity_poly.pdbx_strand_id
1 'polypeptide(L)'
;MRYVVTLMIFLFVSASALSDDSETNPLAKKIKTKIQRKADNKFDDHQGYCDVMIEMEHKGKKAVIKRVTSSGDKKVCRYVKSNLRKGKRYRYKYPEKYIRLHIATGS
;
A
#
# COMPACT_ATOMS: atom_id res chain seq x y z
N MET A 1 40.16 13.98 -24.53
CA MET A 1 39.73 13.92 -24.24
C MET A 1 38.80 13.70 -23.74
N ARG A 2 38.43 13.62 -23.63
CA ARG A 2 37.78 13.48 -23.19
C ARG A 2 36.79 13.19 -22.74
N TYR A 3 36.32 12.93 -22.57
CA TYR A 3 35.62 12.75 -22.15
C TYR A 3 34.65 12.47 -21.69
N VAL A 4 34.29 12.19 -21.40
CA VAL A 4 33.55 12.02 -20.97
C VAL A 4 32.57 11.80 -20.53
N VAL A 5 32.15 11.71 -20.27
CA VAL A 5 31.36 11.52 -19.79
C VAL A 5 30.39 11.25 -19.35
N THR A 6 29.94 11.07 -19.14
CA THR A 6 29.17 10.89 -18.66
C THR A 6 28.19 10.65 -18.21
N LEU A 7 27.70 10.46 -18.04
CA LEU A 7 26.88 10.37 -17.58
C LEU A 7 25.92 10.06 -17.14
N MET A 8 25.48 9.86 -16.92
CA MET A 8 24.66 9.67 -16.47
C MET A 8 23.78 9.38 -15.87
N ILE A 9 23.31 9.23 -15.63
CA ILE A 9 22.57 9.00 -15.03
C ILE A 9 21.53 8.82 -14.63
N PHE A 10 20.86 8.70 -14.52
CA PHE A 10 19.98 8.67 -14.04
C PHE A 10 19.02 8.18 -13.62
N LEU A 11 18.64 7.93 -13.48
CA LEU A 11 17.92 7.61 -13.15
C LEU A 11 16.96 7.41 -12.58
N PHE A 12 16.45 7.27 -12.40
CA PHE A 12 15.69 7.11 -11.92
C PHE A 12 14.83 6.93 -11.31
N VAL A 13 14.94 6.53 -10.95
CA VAL A 13 14.23 6.71 -10.10
C VAL A 13 12.83 6.79 -9.89
N SER A 14 12.25 6.93 -10.44
CA SER A 14 10.87 7.03 -10.56
C SER A 14 10.09 5.90 -10.00
N ALA A 15 10.72 4.85 -9.66
CA ALA A 15 10.03 3.73 -9.07
C ALA A 15 9.26 4.13 -7.83
N SER A 16 9.66 5.19 -7.22
CA SER A 16 8.97 5.66 -6.05
C SER A 16 7.52 6.00 -6.30
N ALA A 17 7.14 6.15 -7.56
CA ALA A 17 5.76 6.46 -7.86
C ALA A 17 4.79 5.40 -7.36
N LEU A 18 5.25 4.23 -7.00
CA LEU A 18 4.40 3.19 -6.49
C LEU A 18 3.85 3.45 -5.11
N SER A 19 4.13 4.56 -4.53
CA SER A 19 3.37 5.08 -3.39
C SER A 19 2.98 4.07 -2.33
N ASP A 20 3.91 3.23 -1.89
CA ASP A 20 3.64 2.30 -0.82
C ASP A 20 4.24 2.88 0.46
N ASP A 21 3.38 3.14 1.44
CA ASP A 21 3.79 3.80 2.66
C ASP A 21 4.30 2.83 3.73
N SER A 22 4.34 1.53 3.43
CA SER A 22 4.70 0.54 4.44
C SER A 22 6.14 0.65 4.92
N GLU A 23 7.02 1.28 4.14
CA GLU A 23 8.41 1.41 4.53
C GLU A 23 8.65 2.55 5.53
N THR A 24 7.77 3.53 5.54
CA THR A 24 7.97 4.72 6.38
C THR A 24 6.90 4.90 7.45
N ASN A 25 5.81 4.15 7.37
CA ASN A 25 4.69 4.28 8.29
C ASN A 25 4.45 2.93 8.98
N PRO A 26 4.69 2.84 10.29
CA PRO A 26 4.53 1.56 11.01
C PRO A 26 3.12 0.99 10.93
N LEU A 27 2.09 1.85 10.94
CA LEU A 27 0.73 1.38 10.80
C LEU A 27 0.48 0.80 9.40
N ALA A 28 0.99 1.49 8.39
CA ALA A 28 0.88 1.00 7.01
C ALA A 28 1.55 -0.36 6.86
N LYS A 29 2.73 -0.52 7.47
CA LYS A 29 3.45 -1.79 7.42
C LYS A 29 2.65 -2.90 8.08
N LYS A 30 2.04 -2.63 9.22
CA LYS A 30 1.23 -3.60 9.93
C LYS A 30 0.04 -4.05 9.09
N ILE A 31 -0.66 -3.09 8.51
CA ILE A 31 -1.82 -3.38 7.67
C ILE A 31 -1.40 -4.18 6.43
N LYS A 32 -0.34 -3.73 5.76
CA LYS A 32 0.14 -4.40 4.56
C LYS A 32 0.57 -5.84 4.84
N THR A 33 1.33 -6.06 5.89
CA THR A 33 1.82 -7.39 6.22
C THR A 33 0.67 -8.36 6.39
N LYS A 34 -0.36 -7.95 7.10
CA LYS A 34 -1.52 -8.79 7.34
C LYS A 34 -2.30 -9.07 6.06
N ILE A 35 -2.55 -8.04 5.27
CA ILE A 35 -3.34 -8.20 4.06
C ILE A 35 -2.57 -8.96 2.99
N GLN A 36 -1.28 -8.69 2.85
CA GLN A 36 -0.46 -9.39 1.87
C GLN A 36 -0.44 -10.89 2.15
N ARG A 37 -0.31 -11.28 3.43
CA ARG A 37 -0.33 -12.68 3.79
C ARG A 37 -1.68 -13.34 3.46
N LYS A 38 -2.78 -12.64 3.75
CA LYS A 38 -4.11 -13.15 3.43
C LYS A 38 -4.31 -13.27 1.93
N ALA A 39 -3.84 -12.28 1.18
CA ALA A 39 -3.98 -12.27 -0.27
C ALA A 39 -3.15 -13.38 -0.90
N ASP A 40 -1.94 -13.60 -0.40
CA ASP A 40 -1.08 -14.68 -0.90
C ASP A 40 -1.76 -16.03 -0.73
N ASN A 41 -2.41 -16.24 0.40
CA ASN A 41 -3.12 -17.50 0.65
C ASN A 41 -4.39 -17.64 -0.20
N LYS A 42 -5.05 -16.54 -0.47
CA LYS A 42 -6.30 -16.56 -1.24
C LYS A 42 -6.04 -16.72 -2.73
N PHE A 43 -4.99 -16.12 -3.24
CA PHE A 43 -4.73 -16.03 -4.68
C PHE A 43 -3.40 -16.66 -5.07
N ASP A 44 -3.16 -17.90 -4.65
CA ASP A 44 -1.91 -18.56 -4.98
C ASP A 44 -1.77 -18.83 -6.48
N ASP A 45 -2.88 -18.99 -7.19
CA ASP A 45 -2.90 -19.25 -8.64
C ASP A 45 -3.32 -18.06 -9.48
N HIS A 46 -3.59 -16.93 -8.87
CA HIS A 46 -4.09 -15.75 -9.59
C HIS A 46 -3.10 -14.60 -9.46
N GLN A 47 -2.51 -14.19 -10.56
CA GLN A 47 -1.61 -13.05 -10.58
C GLN A 47 -2.39 -11.76 -10.76
N GLY A 48 -2.14 -10.81 -9.89
CA GLY A 48 -2.77 -9.53 -9.99
C GLY A 48 -2.21 -8.60 -8.94
N TYR A 49 -2.68 -7.37 -8.96
CA TYR A 49 -2.29 -6.41 -7.93
C TYR A 49 -3.45 -5.50 -7.60
N CYS A 50 -3.36 -4.89 -6.45
CA CYS A 50 -4.29 -3.84 -6.04
C CYS A 50 -3.52 -2.73 -5.36
N ASP A 51 -3.70 -1.52 -5.87
CA ASP A 51 -3.21 -0.32 -5.19
C ASP A 51 -4.38 0.26 -4.42
N VAL A 52 -4.23 0.36 -3.12
CA VAL A 52 -5.28 0.90 -2.26
C VAL A 52 -4.83 2.18 -1.62
N MET A 53 -5.77 3.08 -1.45
CA MET A 53 -5.59 4.26 -0.62
C MET A 53 -6.61 4.22 0.48
N ILE A 54 -6.13 4.27 1.71
CA ILE A 54 -6.98 4.23 2.90
C ILE A 54 -7.01 5.62 3.49
N GLU A 55 -8.20 6.20 3.57
CA GLU A 55 -8.37 7.48 4.23
C GLU A 55 -8.73 7.24 5.68
N MET A 56 -7.95 7.84 6.57
CA MET A 56 -8.11 7.68 8.01
C MET A 56 -8.69 8.94 8.64
N GLU A 57 -9.50 8.74 9.67
CA GLU A 57 -9.90 9.80 10.58
C GLU A 57 -9.23 9.52 11.92
N HIS A 58 -8.81 10.58 12.59
CA HIS A 58 -8.20 10.45 13.89
C HIS A 58 -9.23 10.78 14.96
N LYS A 59 -9.55 9.78 15.80
CA LYS A 59 -10.50 9.93 16.88
C LYS A 59 -9.79 9.55 18.19
N GLY A 60 -9.48 10.57 18.98
CA GLY A 60 -8.67 10.34 20.16
C GLY A 60 -7.31 9.85 19.76
N LYS A 61 -6.90 8.72 20.28
CA LYS A 61 -5.58 8.15 19.99
C LYS A 61 -5.66 7.03 18.95
N LYS A 62 -6.75 6.97 18.20
CA LYS A 62 -6.94 5.91 17.24
C LYS A 62 -7.17 6.46 15.85
N ALA A 63 -6.69 5.71 14.86
CA ALA A 63 -6.98 5.97 13.47
C ALA A 63 -8.12 5.05 13.05
N VAL A 64 -9.15 5.62 12.46
CA VAL A 64 -10.33 4.89 12.05
C VAL A 64 -10.45 4.97 10.54
N ILE A 65 -10.69 3.84 9.88
CA ILE A 65 -10.85 3.83 8.44
C ILE A 65 -12.14 4.56 8.07
N LYS A 66 -11.99 5.62 7.29
CA LYS A 66 -13.11 6.40 6.80
C LYS A 66 -13.53 5.95 5.41
N ARG A 67 -12.56 5.70 4.55
CA ARG A 67 -12.82 5.37 3.15
C ARG A 67 -11.65 4.59 2.57
N VAL A 68 -11.96 3.66 1.67
CA VAL A 68 -10.94 2.91 0.94
C VAL A 68 -11.25 3.03 -0.55
N THR A 69 -10.26 3.47 -1.31
CA THR A 69 -10.34 3.47 -2.77
C THR A 69 -9.26 2.57 -3.32
N SER A 70 -9.48 2.03 -4.51
CA SER A 70 -8.56 1.07 -5.07
C SER A 70 -8.55 1.11 -6.59
N SER A 71 -7.44 0.65 -7.16
CA SER A 71 -7.31 0.43 -8.59
C SER A 71 -6.44 -0.79 -8.83
N GLY A 72 -6.71 -1.50 -9.91
CA GLY A 72 -5.95 -2.70 -10.26
C GLY A 72 -6.87 -3.86 -10.60
N ASP A 73 -6.44 -5.06 -10.26
CA ASP A 73 -7.20 -6.27 -10.52
C ASP A 73 -8.48 -6.29 -9.68
N LYS A 74 -9.62 -6.52 -10.34
CA LYS A 74 -10.90 -6.45 -9.64
C LYS A 74 -11.05 -7.49 -8.54
N LYS A 75 -10.59 -8.70 -8.78
CA LYS A 75 -10.67 -9.77 -7.79
C LYS A 75 -9.81 -9.47 -6.58
N VAL A 76 -8.57 -9.10 -6.83
CA VAL A 76 -7.64 -8.80 -5.75
C VAL A 76 -8.12 -7.60 -4.97
N CYS A 77 -8.55 -6.53 -5.65
CA CYS A 77 -9.02 -5.33 -4.97
C CYS A 77 -10.26 -5.58 -4.15
N ARG A 78 -11.19 -6.39 -4.66
CA ARG A 78 -12.39 -6.73 -3.89
C ARG A 78 -12.02 -7.41 -2.59
N TYR A 79 -11.09 -8.35 -2.65
CA TYR A 79 -10.66 -9.07 -1.47
C TYR A 79 -9.92 -8.15 -0.49
N VAL A 80 -9.01 -7.33 -1.01
CA VAL A 80 -8.26 -6.40 -0.18
C VAL A 80 -9.22 -5.44 0.54
N LYS A 81 -10.17 -4.89 -0.19
CA LYS A 81 -11.12 -3.94 0.40
C LYS A 81 -12.01 -4.61 1.44
N SER A 82 -12.35 -5.89 1.25
CA SER A 82 -13.16 -6.59 2.23
C SER A 82 -12.45 -6.75 3.58
N ASN A 83 -11.14 -6.63 3.58
CA ASN A 83 -10.34 -6.70 4.80
C ASN A 83 -10.05 -5.33 5.41
N LEU A 84 -10.54 -4.27 4.77
CA LEU A 84 -10.31 -2.89 5.21
C LEU A 84 -11.65 -2.19 5.42
N ARG A 85 -12.38 -2.64 6.41
CA ARG A 85 -13.75 -2.15 6.62
C ARG A 85 -13.78 -0.75 7.18
N LYS A 86 -14.70 0.05 6.67
CA LYS A 86 -14.99 1.36 7.24
C LYS A 86 -15.29 1.20 8.74
N GLY A 87 -14.72 2.09 9.53
CA GLY A 87 -14.91 2.05 10.97
C GLY A 87 -13.89 1.23 11.72
N LYS A 88 -13.07 0.45 11.02
CA LYS A 88 -12.04 -0.32 11.70
C LYS A 88 -11.02 0.61 12.33
N ARG A 89 -10.60 0.28 13.55
CA ARG A 89 -9.75 1.15 14.36
C ARG A 89 -8.37 0.55 14.54
N TYR A 90 -7.37 1.44 14.55
CA TYR A 90 -5.99 1.05 14.78
C TYR A 90 -5.34 2.04 15.73
N ARG A 91 -4.40 1.55 16.52
CA ARG A 91 -3.50 2.44 17.24
C ARG A 91 -2.49 2.98 16.25
N TYR A 92 -2.10 4.21 16.40
CA TYR A 92 -1.11 4.80 15.51
C TYR A 92 -0.09 5.59 16.31
N LYS A 93 1.12 5.67 15.76
CA LYS A 93 2.19 6.43 16.34
C LYS A 93 2.33 7.78 15.67
N TYR A 94 2.13 7.79 14.36
CA TYR A 94 2.19 9.02 13.57
C TYR A 94 0.86 9.21 12.88
N PRO A 95 0.21 10.37 13.05
CA PRO A 95 -1.10 10.60 12.43
C PRO A 95 -0.94 10.84 10.94
N GLU A 96 -1.37 9.87 10.16
CA GLU A 96 -1.40 9.97 8.71
C GLU A 96 -2.84 9.92 8.26
N LYS A 97 -3.23 10.88 7.44
CA LYS A 97 -4.59 10.91 6.92
C LYS A 97 -4.79 9.87 5.82
N TYR A 98 -3.78 9.67 5.00
CA TYR A 98 -3.85 8.73 3.88
C TYR A 98 -2.74 7.70 3.98
N ILE A 99 -3.10 6.44 3.74
CA ILE A 99 -2.13 5.36 3.67
C ILE A 99 -2.30 4.70 2.31
N ARG A 100 -1.20 4.59 1.56
CA ARG A 100 -1.18 3.95 0.26
C ARG A 100 -0.44 2.63 0.35
N LEU A 101 -1.05 1.58 -0.18
CA LEU A 101 -0.44 0.25 -0.15
C LEU A 101 -0.56 -0.42 -1.50
N HIS A 102 0.47 -1.15 -1.88
CA HIS A 102 0.49 -1.96 -3.08
C HIS A 102 0.48 -3.43 -2.67
N ILE A 103 -0.54 -4.14 -3.08
CA ILE A 103 -0.69 -5.57 -2.77
C ILE A 103 -0.61 -6.34 -4.09
N ALA A 104 0.33 -7.28 -4.16
CA ALA A 104 0.51 -8.10 -5.37
C ALA A 104 0.36 -9.57 -5.01
N THR A 105 -0.20 -10.34 -5.94
CA THR A 105 -0.48 -11.77 -5.73
C THR A 105 0.08 -12.63 -6.85
N GLY A 106 0.20 -13.92 -6.56
CA GLY A 106 0.53 -14.89 -7.60
C GLY A 106 1.96 -14.89 -8.05
N SER A 107 2.88 -14.51 -7.21
CA SER A 107 4.30 -14.49 -7.56
C SER A 107 4.93 -15.87 -7.53
#